data_09c707208a4f5782410510917ee4dcb0
#
_entry.id   09c707208a4f5782410510917ee4dcb0
#
_cell.length_a   1.000
_cell.length_b   1.000
_cell.length_c   1.000
_cell.angle_alpha   90.00
_cell.angle_beta   90.00
_cell.angle_gamma   90.00
#
_symmetry.space_group_name_H-M   'P 1'
#
loop_
_entity.id
_entity.type
_entity.pdbx_description
1 polymer ?
#
loop_
_entity_poly.entity_id
_entity_poly.type
_entity_poly.pdbx_seq_one_letter_code
_entity_poly.pdbx_strand_id
1 'polypeptide(L)'
;MREWLGSLIGGERMVNKLLAIVAAVALSGPMVRAAEPIPFRGVVEGYYGRPWGTEGRLSLLKFMGENDMNVFIYGPKDDPYHHYKWSEPYPEAELADFRKLLAVAKENKISFYWAIHLGDSFKKPEKRDQDYEKLFRKLNWMYEAGFRAFAAFFDDFGGSNADLHAELCNRIVTDFLEKKQDCSPLIMCPNVYWGTGHPYQKTLGAKLDKRVNIMWTGRWICHDINAEDVEKITADFQRPPYIWWNWPVNDFCRAKVLLGRTYGLDACKYAGFVSNPMENLEASKPALFSVADFAWNMKDFDSKRTWNDAFLELYPSCPAAMRCFADHNSDAAGGPRSKEGWLAGWNRLESENFAANGDLGLECEAIRGACRKLTDTLPTADPALWSEIRNWVAMLDAQAQEGQAALRKDKASYDAAKKLRAEIFERQKDYFTSLAPEWDKKNCTGAITGTRLLQPAIDAAAAAAFAK
;
A
#
# COMPACT_ATOMS: atom_id res chain seq x y z
N MET A 1 -42.27 -2.75 5.49
CA MET A 1 -41.37 -2.32 6.56
C MET A 1 -39.90 -2.64 6.24
N ARG A 2 -39.56 -3.69 5.46
CA ARG A 2 -38.17 -3.96 4.99
C ARG A 2 -37.69 -3.00 3.88
N GLU A 3 -38.55 -2.59 2.99
CA GLU A 3 -38.20 -1.68 1.88
C GLU A 3 -38.02 -0.20 2.29
N TRP A 4 -38.53 0.20 3.46
CA TRP A 4 -38.44 1.57 3.96
C TRP A 4 -37.14 1.85 4.75
N LEU A 5 -36.47 0.80 5.25
CA LEU A 5 -35.20 0.91 5.98
C LEU A 5 -33.98 0.89 5.03
N GLY A 6 -34.11 0.35 3.83
CA GLY A 6 -32.99 0.27 2.85
C GLY A 6 -32.59 1.58 2.20
N SER A 7 -33.44 2.64 2.26
CA SER A 7 -33.17 3.93 1.63
C SER A 7 -32.52 4.97 2.58
N LEU A 8 -32.47 4.68 3.89
CA LEU A 8 -31.98 5.60 4.93
C LEU A 8 -30.61 5.27 5.50
N ILE A 9 -30.08 4.06 5.22
CA ILE A 9 -28.79 3.64 5.76
C ILE A 9 -28.01 2.93 4.65
N GLY A 10 -27.00 3.57 4.13
CA GLY A 10 -26.16 3.05 3.04
C GLY A 10 -25.56 1.66 3.34
N GLY A 11 -25.97 0.68 2.53
CA GLY A 11 -25.32 -0.59 2.32
C GLY A 11 -25.61 -1.71 3.32
N GLU A 12 -25.88 -2.91 2.80
CA GLU A 12 -26.11 -4.16 3.54
C GLU A 12 -25.00 -4.50 4.56
N ARG A 13 -23.80 -3.99 4.35
CA ARG A 13 -22.62 -4.17 5.23
C ARG A 13 -22.81 -3.50 6.59
N MET A 14 -23.43 -2.33 6.62
CA MET A 14 -23.73 -1.60 7.87
C MET A 14 -24.88 -2.28 8.64
N VAL A 15 -25.85 -2.83 7.91
CA VAL A 15 -26.95 -3.60 8.51
C VAL A 15 -26.44 -4.92 9.11
N ASN A 16 -25.52 -5.61 8.44
CA ASN A 16 -24.92 -6.85 8.95
C ASN A 16 -23.99 -6.58 10.14
N LYS A 17 -23.24 -5.49 10.14
CA LYS A 17 -22.46 -5.04 11.32
C LYS A 17 -23.37 -4.65 12.49
N LEU A 18 -24.50 -3.96 12.24
CA LEU A 18 -25.47 -3.61 13.28
C LEU A 18 -26.21 -4.84 13.82
N LEU A 19 -26.56 -5.81 12.98
CA LEU A 19 -27.20 -7.06 13.41
C LEU A 19 -26.24 -7.94 14.23
N ALA A 20 -24.95 -7.96 13.89
CA ALA A 20 -23.93 -8.62 14.70
C ALA A 20 -23.74 -7.93 16.07
N ILE A 21 -23.82 -6.61 16.14
CA ILE A 21 -23.74 -5.85 17.40
C ILE A 21 -24.98 -6.08 18.25
N VAL A 22 -26.19 -6.12 17.66
CA VAL A 22 -27.44 -6.34 18.39
C VAL A 22 -27.56 -7.80 18.89
N ALA A 23 -27.05 -8.78 18.15
CA ALA A 23 -27.01 -10.17 18.60
C ALA A 23 -26.00 -10.39 19.75
N ALA A 24 -24.91 -9.63 19.80
CA ALA A 24 -23.91 -9.69 20.87
C ALA A 24 -24.36 -9.03 22.19
N VAL A 25 -25.32 -8.11 22.15
CA VAL A 25 -25.85 -7.42 23.35
C VAL A 25 -26.83 -8.29 24.14
N ALA A 26 -27.35 -9.38 23.58
CA ALA A 26 -28.35 -10.26 24.22
C ALA A 26 -27.76 -11.37 25.11
N LEU A 27 -26.43 -11.51 25.17
CA LEU A 27 -25.73 -12.47 26.03
C LEU A 27 -24.90 -11.72 27.07
N SER A 28 -25.48 -11.42 28.23
CA SER A 28 -24.84 -10.75 29.37
C SER A 28 -23.76 -11.62 30.03
N GLY A 29 -22.56 -11.61 29.42
CA GLY A 29 -21.30 -11.87 30.09
C GLY A 29 -20.59 -10.54 30.37
N PRO A 30 -19.52 -10.46 31.18
CA PRO A 30 -18.80 -9.22 31.37
C PRO A 30 -18.38 -8.67 30.01
N MET A 31 -18.83 -7.43 29.69
CA MET A 31 -18.50 -6.76 28.43
C MET A 31 -16.97 -6.71 28.31
N VAL A 32 -16.43 -7.62 27.49
CA VAL A 32 -15.07 -7.44 26.97
C VAL A 32 -15.14 -6.16 26.15
N ARG A 33 -14.51 -5.09 26.66
CA ARG A 33 -14.45 -3.81 25.96
C ARG A 33 -13.87 -4.08 24.56
N ALA A 34 -14.65 -3.88 23.52
CA ALA A 34 -14.17 -4.01 22.16
C ALA A 34 -12.88 -3.19 22.03
N ALA A 35 -11.86 -3.72 21.39
CA ALA A 35 -10.63 -2.98 21.18
C ALA A 35 -10.96 -1.70 20.42
N GLU A 36 -10.47 -0.56 20.93
CA GLU A 36 -10.69 0.71 20.21
C GLU A 36 -9.93 0.65 18.88
N PRO A 37 -10.58 1.05 17.77
CA PRO A 37 -9.91 1.13 16.47
C PRO A 37 -8.68 2.03 16.54
N ILE A 38 -7.69 1.78 15.69
CA ILE A 38 -6.56 2.70 15.54
C ILE A 38 -7.12 4.08 15.12
N PRO A 39 -6.79 5.17 15.84
CA PRO A 39 -7.47 6.46 15.67
C PRO A 39 -7.29 7.06 14.27
N PHE A 40 -6.08 6.97 13.71
CA PHE A 40 -5.75 7.38 12.34
C PHE A 40 -5.39 6.13 11.54
N ARG A 41 -6.16 5.80 10.52
CA ARG A 41 -6.01 4.58 9.73
C ARG A 41 -6.31 4.83 8.26
N GLY A 42 -5.45 4.35 7.38
CA GLY A 42 -5.66 4.63 5.96
C GLY A 42 -4.47 4.35 5.06
N VAL A 43 -4.21 5.27 4.16
CA VAL A 43 -3.29 5.10 3.05
C VAL A 43 -2.32 6.28 2.95
N VAL A 44 -1.06 5.98 2.63
CA VAL A 44 -0.07 6.97 2.18
C VAL A 44 0.32 6.69 0.73
N GLU A 45 0.15 7.67 -0.16
CA GLU A 45 0.70 7.62 -1.52
C GLU A 45 2.16 8.07 -1.44
N GLY A 46 3.06 7.13 -1.12
CA GLY A 46 4.47 7.44 -0.82
C GLY A 46 5.49 6.62 -1.60
N TYR A 47 5.04 5.85 -2.58
CA TYR A 47 5.90 5.02 -3.43
C TYR A 47 6.67 5.83 -4.47
N TYR A 48 7.76 5.26 -4.98
CA TYR A 48 8.49 5.75 -6.15
C TYR A 48 7.86 5.20 -7.43
N GLY A 49 7.47 6.07 -8.35
CA GLY A 49 6.83 5.70 -9.61
C GLY A 49 5.83 6.75 -10.06
N ARG A 50 5.04 6.42 -11.07
CA ARG A 50 4.05 7.34 -11.59
C ARG A 50 2.95 7.57 -10.55
N PRO A 51 2.74 8.82 -10.10
CA PRO A 51 1.63 9.14 -9.19
C PRO A 51 0.29 8.73 -9.76
N TRP A 52 -0.64 8.32 -8.89
CA TRP A 52 -2.01 8.01 -9.34
C TRP A 52 -2.68 9.24 -9.95
N GLY A 53 -3.50 9.03 -10.97
CA GLY A 53 -4.33 10.09 -11.53
C GLY A 53 -5.50 10.44 -10.62
N THR A 54 -6.15 11.57 -10.91
CA THR A 54 -7.30 12.07 -10.14
C THR A 54 -8.41 11.04 -10.01
N GLU A 55 -8.77 10.34 -11.09
CA GLU A 55 -9.83 9.31 -11.07
C GLU A 55 -9.46 8.13 -10.17
N GLY A 56 -8.20 7.67 -10.19
CA GLY A 56 -7.73 6.63 -9.27
C GLY A 56 -7.84 7.04 -7.80
N ARG A 57 -7.41 8.27 -7.47
CA ARG A 57 -7.56 8.80 -6.10
C ARG A 57 -9.01 8.95 -5.69
N LEU A 58 -9.91 9.36 -6.59
CA LEU A 58 -11.35 9.41 -6.31
C LEU A 58 -11.92 8.02 -6.02
N SER A 59 -11.53 7.00 -6.81
CA SER A 59 -11.88 5.60 -6.56
C SER A 59 -11.37 5.14 -5.19
N LEU A 60 -10.11 5.44 -4.85
CA LEU A 60 -9.52 5.10 -3.57
C LEU A 60 -10.25 5.76 -2.39
N LEU A 61 -10.56 7.05 -2.46
CA LEU A 61 -11.23 7.76 -1.38
C LEU A 61 -12.63 7.19 -1.09
N LYS A 62 -13.37 6.77 -2.11
CA LYS A 62 -14.65 6.07 -1.92
C LYS A 62 -14.43 4.72 -1.25
N PHE A 63 -13.52 3.90 -1.77
CA PHE A 63 -13.15 2.62 -1.17
C PHE A 63 -12.73 2.78 0.29
N MET A 64 -11.93 3.80 0.61
CA MET A 64 -11.51 4.08 1.99
C MET A 64 -12.69 4.40 2.90
N GLY A 65 -13.64 5.22 2.44
CA GLY A 65 -14.85 5.54 3.20
C GLY A 65 -15.71 4.30 3.46
N GLU A 66 -15.89 3.43 2.45
CA GLU A 66 -16.63 2.17 2.54
C GLU A 66 -15.98 1.17 3.51
N ASN A 67 -14.67 1.29 3.76
CA ASN A 67 -13.89 0.43 4.65
C ASN A 67 -13.45 1.12 5.95
N ASP A 68 -14.14 2.19 6.36
CA ASP A 68 -13.90 2.90 7.62
C ASP A 68 -12.46 3.40 7.81
N MET A 69 -11.72 3.62 6.73
CA MET A 69 -10.44 4.34 6.75
C MET A 69 -10.69 5.85 6.79
N ASN A 70 -9.88 6.60 7.54
CA ASN A 70 -10.11 8.02 7.81
C ASN A 70 -8.92 8.94 7.53
N VAL A 71 -7.83 8.41 6.95
CA VAL A 71 -6.64 9.20 6.61
C VAL A 71 -6.12 8.81 5.24
N PHE A 72 -5.97 9.82 4.37
CA PHE A 72 -5.20 9.71 3.15
C PHE A 72 -4.03 10.71 3.19
N ILE A 73 -2.81 10.26 2.94
CA ILE A 73 -1.62 11.12 2.92
C ILE A 73 -1.10 11.18 1.49
N TYR A 74 -1.14 12.38 0.92
CA TYR A 74 -0.59 12.69 -0.38
C TYR A 74 0.87 13.08 -0.26
N GLY A 75 1.78 12.27 -0.75
CA GLY A 75 3.22 12.49 -0.73
C GLY A 75 3.97 11.70 -1.81
N PRO A 76 3.47 11.69 -3.09
CA PRO A 76 4.10 10.93 -4.16
C PRO A 76 5.49 11.50 -4.48
N LYS A 77 6.50 10.64 -4.52
CA LYS A 77 7.91 11.03 -4.68
C LYS A 77 8.20 11.74 -6.00
N ASP A 78 7.41 11.48 -7.05
CA ASP A 78 7.58 12.08 -8.38
C ASP A 78 6.75 13.36 -8.57
N ASP A 79 6.00 13.83 -7.55
CA ASP A 79 5.39 15.16 -7.59
C ASP A 79 6.45 16.25 -7.33
N PRO A 80 6.74 17.11 -8.33
CA PRO A 80 7.75 18.14 -8.15
C PRO A 80 7.41 19.16 -7.07
N TYR A 81 6.14 19.52 -6.92
CA TYR A 81 5.70 20.59 -6.01
C TYR A 81 5.54 20.12 -4.56
N HIS A 82 5.52 18.82 -4.33
CA HIS A 82 5.66 18.20 -3.02
C HIS A 82 7.15 18.13 -2.62
N HIS A 83 8.10 17.96 -3.57
CA HIS A 83 9.49 17.61 -3.32
C HIS A 83 10.45 18.71 -3.81
N TYR A 84 11.14 18.53 -4.95
CA TYR A 84 12.25 19.39 -5.34
C TYR A 84 11.88 20.83 -5.76
N LYS A 85 10.60 21.08 -6.08
CA LYS A 85 10.00 22.43 -6.28
C LYS A 85 9.07 22.82 -5.15
N TRP A 86 9.30 22.30 -3.93
CA TRP A 86 8.37 22.44 -2.82
C TRP A 86 7.99 23.90 -2.51
N SER A 87 8.86 24.85 -2.78
CA SER A 87 8.62 26.29 -2.51
C SER A 87 7.83 27.01 -3.61
N GLU A 88 7.52 26.34 -4.73
CA GLU A 88 6.73 26.89 -5.83
C GLU A 88 5.22 26.59 -5.63
N PRO A 89 4.31 27.46 -6.14
CA PRO A 89 2.88 27.16 -6.13
C PRO A 89 2.55 26.01 -7.09
N TYR A 90 1.51 25.25 -6.79
CA TYR A 90 0.95 24.32 -7.76
C TYR A 90 0.28 25.09 -8.92
N PRO A 91 0.30 24.55 -10.14
CA PRO A 91 -0.54 25.02 -11.24
C PRO A 91 -2.02 24.97 -10.90
N GLU A 92 -2.83 25.91 -11.43
CA GLU A 92 -4.26 25.98 -11.11
C GLU A 92 -5.03 24.73 -11.51
N ALA A 93 -4.64 24.05 -12.58
CA ALA A 93 -5.26 22.78 -12.99
C ALA A 93 -5.12 21.69 -11.90
N GLU A 94 -3.94 21.58 -11.29
CA GLU A 94 -3.67 20.62 -10.21
C GLU A 94 -4.42 21.03 -8.92
N LEU A 95 -4.50 22.34 -8.62
CA LEU A 95 -5.29 22.85 -7.49
C LEU A 95 -6.79 22.56 -7.69
N ALA A 96 -7.29 22.64 -8.91
CA ALA A 96 -8.69 22.28 -9.24
C ALA A 96 -8.95 20.80 -8.98
N ASP A 97 -8.01 19.92 -9.32
CA ASP A 97 -8.12 18.49 -9.03
C ASP A 97 -8.03 18.20 -7.52
N PHE A 98 -7.14 18.86 -6.78
CA PHE A 98 -7.12 18.76 -5.32
C PHE A 98 -8.46 19.17 -4.69
N ARG A 99 -9.11 20.24 -5.17
CA ARG A 99 -10.42 20.64 -4.64
C ARG A 99 -11.50 19.56 -4.84
N LYS A 100 -11.49 18.84 -5.99
CA LYS A 100 -12.37 17.68 -6.21
C LYS A 100 -12.09 16.56 -5.22
N LEU A 101 -10.79 16.22 -5.03
CA LEU A 101 -10.37 15.17 -4.10
C LEU A 101 -10.74 15.52 -2.66
N LEU A 102 -10.53 16.78 -2.23
CA LEU A 102 -10.88 17.26 -0.89
C LEU A 102 -12.39 17.19 -0.63
N ALA A 103 -13.23 17.48 -1.65
CA ALA A 103 -14.68 17.35 -1.52
C ALA A 103 -15.08 15.90 -1.26
N VAL A 104 -14.57 14.94 -2.06
CA VAL A 104 -14.87 13.52 -1.87
C VAL A 104 -14.27 12.97 -0.57
N ALA A 105 -13.08 13.41 -0.18
CA ALA A 105 -12.49 13.04 1.11
C ALA A 105 -13.38 13.49 2.29
N LYS A 106 -13.91 14.73 2.23
CA LYS A 106 -14.82 15.25 3.25
C LYS A 106 -16.12 14.45 3.32
N GLU A 107 -16.74 14.12 2.18
CA GLU A 107 -17.95 13.29 2.10
C GLU A 107 -17.73 11.92 2.76
N ASN A 108 -16.55 11.34 2.58
CA ASN A 108 -16.14 10.04 3.15
C ASN A 108 -15.49 10.14 4.54
N LYS A 109 -15.50 11.33 5.19
CA LYS A 109 -14.92 11.57 6.51
C LYS A 109 -13.42 11.26 6.60
N ILE A 110 -12.68 11.49 5.52
CA ILE A 110 -11.26 11.25 5.41
C ILE A 110 -10.50 12.56 5.60
N SER A 111 -9.56 12.58 6.54
CA SER A 111 -8.56 13.64 6.67
C SER A 111 -7.54 13.50 5.55
N PHE A 112 -7.59 14.43 4.58
CA PHE A 112 -6.68 14.45 3.45
C PHE A 112 -5.44 15.26 3.81
N TYR A 113 -4.33 14.57 4.12
CA TYR A 113 -3.05 15.17 4.42
C TYR A 113 -2.29 15.51 3.14
N TRP A 114 -1.79 16.73 3.04
CA TRP A 114 -0.78 17.10 2.06
C TRP A 114 0.60 17.08 2.73
N ALA A 115 1.52 16.29 2.19
CA ALA A 115 2.87 16.20 2.71
C ALA A 115 3.79 17.18 1.97
N ILE A 116 4.82 17.70 2.68
CA ILE A 116 5.91 18.47 2.10
C ILE A 116 7.23 17.78 2.38
N HIS A 117 8.05 17.61 1.34
CA HIS A 117 9.39 17.08 1.45
C HIS A 117 10.41 18.19 1.22
N LEU A 118 11.09 18.62 2.29
CA LEU A 118 11.94 19.80 2.28
C LEU A 118 13.34 19.55 1.69
N GLY A 119 13.68 18.28 1.41
CA GLY A 119 14.95 17.87 0.79
C GLY A 119 16.16 18.41 1.58
N ASP A 120 17.05 19.07 0.85
CA ASP A 120 18.28 19.66 1.38
C ASP A 120 18.13 21.12 1.86
N SER A 121 16.90 21.64 1.88
CA SER A 121 16.62 22.98 2.39
C SER A 121 16.91 23.07 3.90
N PHE A 122 17.07 24.27 4.41
CA PHE A 122 17.40 24.56 5.82
C PHE A 122 18.79 24.09 6.31
N LYS A 123 19.58 23.41 5.50
CA LYS A 123 20.93 23.00 5.89
C LYS A 123 21.89 24.18 6.10
N LYS A 124 21.66 25.32 5.41
CA LYS A 124 22.46 26.51 5.48
C LYS A 124 21.88 27.47 6.49
N PRO A 125 22.53 27.68 7.66
CA PRO A 125 22.00 28.55 8.71
C PRO A 125 21.67 29.98 8.23
N GLU A 126 22.51 30.56 7.36
CA GLU A 126 22.34 31.89 6.81
C GLU A 126 21.15 32.06 5.86
N LYS A 127 20.51 30.96 5.42
CA LYS A 127 19.34 30.98 4.55
C LYS A 127 18.04 30.55 5.27
N ARG A 128 18.13 30.12 6.50
CA ARG A 128 16.98 29.53 7.23
C ARG A 128 15.80 30.48 7.31
N ASP A 129 15.99 31.74 7.58
CA ASP A 129 14.86 32.68 7.67
C ASP A 129 14.12 32.78 6.32
N GLN A 130 14.85 32.86 5.21
CA GLN A 130 14.25 32.84 3.87
C GLN A 130 13.52 31.53 3.57
N ASP A 131 14.08 30.39 4.00
CA ASP A 131 13.46 29.09 3.79
C ASP A 131 12.20 28.94 4.65
N TYR A 132 12.16 29.49 5.88
CA TYR A 132 10.95 29.58 6.69
C TYR A 132 9.86 30.45 6.04
N GLU A 133 10.22 31.60 5.48
CA GLU A 133 9.25 32.43 4.74
C GLU A 133 8.63 31.66 3.57
N LYS A 134 9.44 30.94 2.79
CA LYS A 134 8.96 30.10 1.69
C LYS A 134 8.05 28.96 2.21
N LEU A 135 8.45 28.29 3.29
CA LEU A 135 7.68 27.20 3.90
C LEU A 135 6.30 27.67 4.33
N PHE A 136 6.22 28.73 5.12
CA PHE A 136 4.94 29.25 5.59
C PHE A 136 4.07 29.80 4.47
N ARG A 137 4.67 30.40 3.44
CA ARG A 137 3.94 30.80 2.23
C ARG A 137 3.36 29.59 1.51
N LYS A 138 4.13 28.51 1.32
CA LYS A 138 3.64 27.25 0.70
C LYS A 138 2.51 26.62 1.50
N LEU A 139 2.66 26.50 2.81
CA LEU A 139 1.63 25.98 3.69
C LEU A 139 0.34 26.82 3.64
N ASN A 140 0.45 28.15 3.57
CA ASN A 140 -0.71 29.03 3.41
C ASN A 140 -1.40 28.82 2.06
N TRP A 141 -0.68 28.69 0.95
CA TRP A 141 -1.29 28.37 -0.35
C TRP A 141 -2.09 27.08 -0.31
N MET A 142 -1.54 26.02 0.32
CA MET A 142 -2.25 24.74 0.44
C MET A 142 -3.46 24.86 1.38
N TYR A 143 -3.36 25.63 2.45
CA TYR A 143 -4.50 25.91 3.32
C TYR A 143 -5.62 26.67 2.58
N GLU A 144 -5.28 27.68 1.79
CA GLU A 144 -6.20 28.43 0.94
C GLU A 144 -6.83 27.55 -0.15
N ALA A 145 -6.10 26.57 -0.67
CA ALA A 145 -6.62 25.56 -1.59
C ALA A 145 -7.64 24.60 -0.93
N GLY A 146 -7.73 24.59 0.41
CA GLY A 146 -8.72 23.79 1.17
C GLY A 146 -8.14 22.71 2.07
N PHE A 147 -6.83 22.50 2.08
CA PHE A 147 -6.20 21.49 2.98
C PHE A 147 -6.31 21.91 4.44
N ARG A 148 -6.56 20.92 5.31
CA ARG A 148 -6.67 21.06 6.77
C ARG A 148 -5.80 20.05 7.52
N ALA A 149 -5.01 19.27 6.80
CA ALA A 149 -4.12 18.26 7.35
C ALA A 149 -2.78 18.31 6.61
N PHE A 150 -1.68 18.33 7.35
CA PHE A 150 -0.34 18.55 6.83
C PHE A 150 0.63 17.52 7.37
N ALA A 151 1.58 17.09 6.52
CA ALA A 151 2.69 16.23 6.93
C ALA A 151 4.04 16.82 6.46
N ALA A 152 5.11 16.54 7.21
CA ALA A 152 6.47 16.92 6.87
C ALA A 152 7.34 15.67 6.71
N PHE A 153 7.89 15.45 5.53
CA PHE A 153 8.68 14.27 5.20
C PHE A 153 10.17 14.61 5.11
N PHE A 154 11.00 13.79 5.75
CA PHE A 154 12.47 13.87 5.77
C PHE A 154 13.11 12.54 5.37
N ASP A 155 12.32 11.56 4.94
CA ASP A 155 12.80 10.26 4.49
C ASP A 155 13.66 10.40 3.21
N ASP A 156 14.62 9.48 3.08
CA ASP A 156 15.52 9.30 1.91
C ASP A 156 16.44 10.47 1.52
N PHE A 157 16.23 11.68 2.03
CA PHE A 157 17.00 12.86 1.68
C PHE A 157 17.43 13.67 2.91
N GLY A 158 18.40 14.55 2.72
CA GLY A 158 18.64 15.63 3.66
C GLY A 158 19.61 15.36 4.80
N GLY A 159 19.92 14.09 5.10
CA GLY A 159 20.77 13.71 6.24
C GLY A 159 20.07 13.78 7.60
N SER A 160 20.61 13.07 8.57
CA SER A 160 19.99 12.80 9.87
C SER A 160 20.27 13.90 10.90
N ASN A 161 19.63 15.07 10.76
CA ASN A 161 19.70 16.14 11.75
C ASN A 161 18.40 16.24 12.57
N ALA A 162 18.32 15.50 13.66
CA ALA A 162 17.14 15.43 14.50
C ALA A 162 16.75 16.77 15.14
N ASP A 163 17.74 17.60 15.50
CA ASP A 163 17.50 18.91 16.12
C ASP A 163 16.80 19.85 15.13
N LEU A 164 17.32 19.91 13.90
CA LEU A 164 16.73 20.72 12.86
C LEU A 164 15.32 20.21 12.48
N HIS A 165 15.13 18.90 12.34
CA HIS A 165 13.83 18.33 11.99
C HIS A 165 12.79 18.55 13.09
N ALA A 166 13.19 18.47 14.36
CA ALA A 166 12.32 18.81 15.49
C ALA A 166 11.99 20.31 15.49
N GLU A 167 12.97 21.20 15.30
CA GLU A 167 12.76 22.65 15.20
C GLU A 167 11.76 22.98 14.08
N LEU A 168 11.96 22.44 12.88
CA LEU A 168 11.07 22.65 11.73
C LEU A 168 9.62 22.24 12.02
N CYS A 169 9.42 21.03 12.54
CA CYS A 169 8.08 20.56 12.89
C CYS A 169 7.45 21.37 14.01
N ASN A 170 8.21 21.73 15.05
CA ASN A 170 7.71 22.55 16.14
C ASN A 170 7.26 23.92 15.63
N ARG A 171 8.03 24.55 14.73
CA ARG A 171 7.64 25.82 14.12
C ARG A 171 6.43 25.69 13.21
N ILE A 172 6.26 24.58 12.47
CA ILE A 172 5.01 24.33 11.71
C ILE A 172 3.83 24.30 12.69
N VAL A 173 3.97 23.65 13.84
CA VAL A 173 2.92 23.58 14.85
C VAL A 173 2.62 24.97 15.41
N THR A 174 3.62 25.68 15.93
CA THR A 174 3.41 26.95 16.67
C THR A 174 3.11 28.14 15.76
N ASP A 175 3.85 28.24 14.63
CA ASP A 175 3.78 29.43 13.78
C ASP A 175 2.70 29.33 12.69
N PHE A 176 2.19 28.11 12.43
CA PHE A 176 1.18 27.87 11.40
C PHE A 176 -0.09 27.18 11.94
N LEU A 177 0.00 25.93 12.46
CA LEU A 177 -1.20 25.14 12.79
C LEU A 177 -2.01 25.75 13.93
N GLU A 178 -1.36 26.22 15.00
CA GLU A 178 -2.04 26.85 16.12
C GLU A 178 -2.82 28.11 15.73
N LYS A 179 -2.37 28.82 14.69
CA LYS A 179 -3.03 30.02 14.18
C LYS A 179 -4.26 29.71 13.32
N LYS A 180 -4.42 28.45 12.87
CA LYS A 180 -5.50 28.03 11.96
C LYS A 180 -6.69 27.37 12.67
N GLN A 181 -6.53 26.81 13.86
CA GLN A 181 -7.55 26.21 14.75
C GLN A 181 -8.38 25.04 14.18
N ASP A 182 -8.43 24.85 12.87
CA ASP A 182 -9.21 23.82 12.16
C ASP A 182 -8.34 22.77 11.48
N CYS A 183 -7.04 22.74 11.79
CA CYS A 183 -6.10 21.79 11.23
C CYS A 183 -5.94 20.53 12.11
N SER A 184 -5.74 19.39 11.43
CA SER A 184 -5.37 18.12 12.08
C SER A 184 -3.95 18.20 12.68
N PRO A 185 -3.62 17.32 13.66
CA PRO A 185 -2.25 17.21 14.17
C PRO A 185 -1.23 16.94 13.06
N LEU A 186 -0.04 17.54 13.16
CA LEU A 186 1.05 17.31 12.20
C LEU A 186 1.50 15.84 12.24
N ILE A 187 1.74 15.28 11.07
CA ILE A 187 2.45 13.99 10.91
C ILE A 187 3.85 14.28 10.36
N MET A 188 4.89 13.64 10.91
CA MET A 188 6.22 13.70 10.32
C MET A 188 6.74 12.31 9.97
N CYS A 189 7.37 12.18 8.81
CA CYS A 189 8.21 11.03 8.48
C CYS A 189 9.67 11.39 8.75
N PRO A 190 10.33 10.77 9.73
CA PRO A 190 11.72 11.09 10.08
C PRO A 190 12.69 10.55 9.04
N ASN A 191 13.92 11.07 9.01
CA ASN A 191 14.97 10.52 8.15
C ASN A 191 15.39 9.11 8.58
N VAL A 192 15.44 8.84 9.90
CA VAL A 192 15.63 7.49 10.45
C VAL A 192 14.27 6.92 10.85
N TYR A 193 13.53 6.42 9.86
CA TYR A 193 12.13 5.97 10.00
C TYR A 193 12.00 4.47 10.28
N TRP A 194 13.10 3.71 10.38
CA TRP A 194 13.12 2.28 10.67
C TRP A 194 14.12 1.95 11.78
N GLY A 195 14.05 0.72 12.34
CA GLY A 195 14.89 0.30 13.45
C GLY A 195 14.51 0.95 14.77
N THR A 196 15.28 0.67 15.82
CA THR A 196 15.08 1.19 17.18
C THR A 196 16.43 1.52 17.83
N GLY A 197 16.42 2.37 18.87
CA GLY A 197 17.60 2.69 19.65
C GLY A 197 18.52 3.75 19.05
N HIS A 198 18.20 4.30 17.89
CA HIS A 198 19.04 5.27 17.20
C HIS A 198 19.02 6.63 17.92
N PRO A 199 20.19 7.32 18.10
CA PRO A 199 20.25 8.65 18.77
C PRO A 199 19.32 9.69 18.14
N TYR A 200 19.16 9.68 16.82
CA TYR A 200 18.23 10.55 16.12
C TYR A 200 16.78 10.38 16.59
N GLN A 201 16.30 9.13 16.75
CA GLN A 201 14.95 8.81 17.21
C GLN A 201 14.72 9.31 18.64
N LYS A 202 15.70 9.10 19.54
CA LYS A 202 15.66 9.57 20.94
C LYS A 202 15.62 11.08 21.02
N THR A 203 16.40 11.76 20.17
CA THR A 203 16.42 13.24 20.09
C THR A 203 15.06 13.76 19.63
N LEU A 204 14.42 13.16 18.62
CA LEU A 204 13.06 13.51 18.21
C LEU A 204 12.07 13.30 19.36
N GLY A 205 12.13 12.16 20.05
CA GLY A 205 11.28 11.87 21.19
C GLY A 205 11.35 12.94 22.28
N ALA A 206 12.55 13.44 22.55
CA ALA A 206 12.80 14.46 23.58
C ALA A 206 12.41 15.87 23.17
N LYS A 207 12.67 16.27 21.90
CA LYS A 207 12.59 17.67 21.45
C LYS A 207 11.36 18.04 20.64
N LEU A 208 10.74 17.04 20.00
CA LEU A 208 9.56 17.28 19.17
C LEU A 208 8.32 17.53 20.01
N ASP A 209 7.51 18.51 19.63
CA ASP A 209 6.20 18.76 20.22
C ASP A 209 5.37 17.48 20.33
N LYS A 210 4.77 17.22 21.47
CA LYS A 210 4.05 15.98 21.75
C LYS A 210 2.78 15.79 20.89
N ARG A 211 2.30 16.84 20.25
CA ARG A 211 1.17 16.81 19.30
C ARG A 211 1.55 16.30 17.92
N VAL A 212 2.84 16.22 17.60
CA VAL A 212 3.32 15.72 16.29
C VAL A 212 3.38 14.20 16.31
N ASN A 213 2.73 13.56 15.38
CA ASN A 213 2.81 12.11 15.16
C ASN A 213 4.10 11.77 14.39
N ILE A 214 4.85 10.76 14.86
CA ILE A 214 6.12 10.34 14.26
C ILE A 214 5.92 9.01 13.54
N MET A 215 6.19 8.98 12.23
CA MET A 215 6.09 7.78 11.41
C MET A 215 7.25 6.81 11.66
N TRP A 216 6.96 5.52 11.51
CA TRP A 216 7.92 4.42 11.63
C TRP A 216 7.47 3.22 10.79
N THR A 217 8.43 2.54 10.12
CA THR A 217 8.12 1.45 9.17
C THR A 217 8.36 0.05 9.74
N GLY A 218 8.84 -0.05 10.96
CA GLY A 218 9.21 -1.33 11.56
C GLY A 218 10.71 -1.48 11.78
N ARG A 219 11.16 -2.70 12.08
CA ARG A 219 12.59 -3.01 12.25
C ARG A 219 13.41 -2.69 11.00
N TRP A 220 12.80 -2.83 9.83
CA TRP A 220 13.35 -2.49 8.52
C TRP A 220 12.35 -1.66 7.70
N ILE A 221 12.76 -1.25 6.51
CA ILE A 221 11.90 -0.48 5.57
C ILE A 221 10.63 -1.26 5.24
N CYS A 222 10.76 -2.56 4.95
CA CYS A 222 9.64 -3.48 4.75
C CYS A 222 9.75 -4.61 5.77
N HIS A 223 8.90 -4.64 6.78
CA HIS A 223 8.99 -5.63 7.86
C HIS A 223 7.66 -5.81 8.59
N ASP A 224 7.56 -6.92 9.35
CA ASP A 224 6.51 -7.14 10.33
C ASP A 224 6.51 -6.05 11.40
N ILE A 225 5.35 -5.73 11.94
CA ILE A 225 5.18 -4.80 13.06
C ILE A 225 4.88 -5.63 14.31
N ASN A 226 5.91 -5.97 15.07
CA ASN A 226 5.79 -6.79 16.27
C ASN A 226 5.80 -5.95 17.56
N ALA A 227 5.20 -6.48 18.62
CA ALA A 227 4.99 -5.79 19.88
C ALA A 227 6.31 -5.37 20.56
N GLU A 228 7.35 -6.20 20.49
CA GLU A 228 8.65 -5.90 21.11
C GLU A 228 9.30 -4.66 20.49
N ASP A 229 9.29 -4.57 19.15
CA ASP A 229 9.87 -3.43 18.45
C ASP A 229 9.02 -2.16 18.63
N VAL A 230 7.68 -2.30 18.71
CA VAL A 230 6.77 -1.18 19.02
C VAL A 230 7.02 -0.63 20.41
N GLU A 231 7.28 -1.48 21.41
CA GLU A 231 7.64 -1.05 22.77
C GLU A 231 8.95 -0.24 22.76
N LYS A 232 9.98 -0.74 22.06
CA LYS A 232 11.29 -0.07 21.94
C LYS A 232 11.18 1.30 21.28
N ILE A 233 10.49 1.38 20.13
CA ILE A 233 10.34 2.66 19.42
C ILE A 233 9.44 3.64 20.18
N THR A 234 8.44 3.14 20.93
CA THR A 234 7.62 3.96 21.82
C THR A 234 8.47 4.64 22.91
N ALA A 235 9.45 3.89 23.47
CA ALA A 235 10.38 4.45 24.43
C ALA A 235 11.30 5.51 23.79
N ASP A 236 11.84 5.26 22.59
CA ASP A 236 12.69 6.21 21.87
C ASP A 236 11.91 7.48 21.48
N PHE A 237 10.70 7.36 20.94
CA PHE A 237 9.86 8.49 20.54
C PHE A 237 9.14 9.16 21.72
N GLN A 238 9.10 8.51 22.91
CA GLN A 238 8.31 8.94 24.08
C GLN A 238 6.81 9.12 23.76
N ARG A 239 6.31 8.39 22.78
CA ARG A 239 4.91 8.33 22.33
C ARG A 239 4.69 7.11 21.42
N PRO A 240 3.43 6.62 21.27
CA PRO A 240 3.15 5.56 20.32
C PRO A 240 3.58 5.93 18.91
N PRO A 241 4.13 5.01 18.10
CA PRO A 241 4.50 5.28 16.72
C PRO A 241 3.26 5.45 15.84
N TYR A 242 3.40 6.26 14.80
CA TYR A 242 2.49 6.30 13.66
C TYR A 242 3.06 5.37 12.58
N ILE A 243 2.39 4.27 12.26
CA ILE A 243 2.94 3.28 11.33
C ILE A 243 2.77 3.73 9.89
N TRP A 244 3.88 3.77 9.15
CA TRP A 244 3.92 3.76 7.70
C TRP A 244 4.30 2.34 7.27
N TRP A 245 3.31 1.53 6.92
CA TRP A 245 3.58 0.13 6.58
C TRP A 245 3.75 -0.04 5.07
N ASN A 246 4.94 -0.46 4.66
CA ASN A 246 5.29 -0.66 3.26
C ASN A 246 4.71 -1.97 2.70
N TRP A 247 3.39 -2.11 2.73
CA TRP A 247 2.61 -3.19 2.15
C TRP A 247 1.35 -2.63 1.52
N PRO A 248 0.98 -3.00 0.27
CA PRO A 248 1.68 -3.89 -0.67
C PRO A 248 2.61 -3.15 -1.66
N VAL A 249 3.29 -2.07 -1.28
CA VAL A 249 4.17 -1.33 -2.20
C VAL A 249 5.09 -2.26 -2.99
N ASN A 250 5.27 -1.99 -4.28
CA ASN A 250 6.07 -2.80 -5.19
C ASN A 250 7.07 -1.99 -6.04
N ASP A 251 7.36 -0.75 -5.66
CA ASP A 251 8.27 0.12 -6.40
C ASP A 251 9.69 -0.45 -6.55
N PHE A 252 10.13 -1.28 -5.60
CA PHE A 252 11.38 -2.02 -5.63
C PHE A 252 11.31 -3.32 -6.46
N CYS A 253 10.12 -3.78 -6.86
CA CYS A 253 9.91 -4.99 -7.67
C CYS A 253 8.66 -4.89 -8.57
N ARG A 254 8.59 -3.84 -9.39
CA ARG A 254 7.46 -3.58 -10.33
C ARG A 254 7.11 -4.75 -11.25
N ALA A 255 8.01 -5.71 -11.37
CA ALA A 255 7.74 -6.96 -12.08
C ALA A 255 6.62 -7.81 -11.45
N LYS A 256 6.25 -7.54 -10.19
CA LYS A 256 5.24 -8.27 -9.44
C LYS A 256 4.10 -7.37 -8.99
N VAL A 257 2.90 -7.91 -9.01
CA VAL A 257 1.77 -7.38 -8.23
C VAL A 257 1.66 -8.18 -6.95
N LEU A 258 1.52 -7.49 -5.81
CA LEU A 258 1.57 -8.11 -4.49
C LEU A 258 0.14 -8.26 -3.93
N LEU A 259 -0.44 -9.43 -4.11
CA LEU A 259 -1.81 -9.77 -3.77
C LEU A 259 -1.90 -10.74 -2.58
N GLY A 260 -0.80 -10.97 -1.89
CA GLY A 260 -0.73 -11.87 -0.74
C GLY A 260 -1.51 -11.38 0.47
N ARG A 261 -1.58 -12.23 1.49
CA ARG A 261 -2.27 -11.92 2.74
C ARG A 261 -1.53 -10.83 3.52
N THR A 262 -2.31 -10.01 4.21
CA THR A 262 -1.82 -9.08 5.24
C THR A 262 -1.58 -9.83 6.53
N TYR A 263 -0.34 -9.93 7.01
CA TYR A 263 0.04 -10.59 8.27
C TYR A 263 1.32 -9.97 8.85
N GLY A 264 1.77 -10.47 10.01
CA GLY A 264 2.95 -9.94 10.69
C GLY A 264 2.66 -8.62 11.41
N LEU A 265 1.41 -8.46 11.89
CA LEU A 265 0.95 -7.27 12.60
C LEU A 265 0.45 -7.64 13.97
N ASP A 266 1.10 -7.14 15.02
CA ASP A 266 0.66 -7.33 16.39
C ASP A 266 -0.32 -6.25 16.84
N ALA A 267 -1.25 -6.62 17.72
CA ALA A 267 -2.17 -5.68 18.35
C ALA A 267 -1.44 -4.85 19.43
N CYS A 268 -1.07 -3.62 19.06
CA CYS A 268 -0.33 -2.70 19.90
C CYS A 268 -1.04 -1.34 20.01
N LYS A 269 -0.48 -0.45 20.83
CA LYS A 269 -0.90 0.94 20.88
C LYS A 269 -0.19 1.72 19.78
N TYR A 270 -0.93 2.13 18.77
CA TYR A 270 -0.47 2.96 17.64
C TYR A 270 -1.09 4.36 17.74
N ALA A 271 -0.32 5.39 17.35
CA ALA A 271 -0.88 6.73 17.12
C ALA A 271 -1.69 6.76 15.83
N GLY A 272 -1.28 5.97 14.83
CA GLY A 272 -1.95 5.79 13.56
C GLY A 272 -1.32 4.66 12.76
N PHE A 273 -1.99 4.25 11.68
CA PHE A 273 -1.53 3.18 10.78
C PHE A 273 -1.94 3.49 9.33
N VAL A 274 -0.97 3.67 8.47
CA VAL A 274 -1.21 3.84 7.03
C VAL A 274 -0.42 2.82 6.23
N SER A 275 -1.06 2.27 5.22
CA SER A 275 -0.47 1.37 4.24
C SER A 275 0.09 2.19 3.06
N ASN A 276 1.26 1.80 2.55
CA ASN A 276 1.85 2.31 1.32
C ASN A 276 1.57 1.29 0.19
N PRO A 277 0.63 1.58 -0.73
CA PRO A 277 0.20 0.64 -1.76
C PRO A 277 1.13 0.60 -2.98
N MET A 278 0.80 -0.28 -3.93
CA MET A 278 1.47 -0.35 -5.24
C MET A 278 1.10 0.85 -6.13
N GLU A 279 1.91 1.10 -7.15
CA GLU A 279 1.51 1.93 -8.31
C GLU A 279 0.22 1.41 -8.96
N ASN A 280 0.00 0.10 -8.92
CA ASN A 280 -1.22 -0.61 -9.34
C ASN A 280 -2.30 -0.44 -8.25
N LEU A 281 -3.05 0.64 -8.32
CA LEU A 281 -3.97 1.05 -7.26
C LEU A 281 -5.11 0.06 -7.05
N GLU A 282 -5.79 -0.32 -8.15
CA GLU A 282 -6.93 -1.23 -8.08
C GLU A 282 -6.51 -2.62 -7.59
N ALA A 283 -5.34 -3.09 -8.03
CA ALA A 283 -4.75 -4.33 -7.53
C ALA A 283 -4.30 -4.25 -6.07
N SER A 284 -4.12 -3.06 -5.49
CA SER A 284 -3.79 -2.89 -4.07
C SER A 284 -4.99 -3.06 -3.13
N LYS A 285 -6.21 -2.92 -3.62
CA LYS A 285 -7.44 -2.91 -2.79
C LYS A 285 -7.62 -4.16 -1.92
N PRO A 286 -7.30 -5.41 -2.34
CA PRO A 286 -7.40 -6.57 -1.45
C PRO A 286 -6.51 -6.46 -0.20
N ALA A 287 -5.29 -5.96 -0.36
CA ALA A 287 -4.40 -5.72 0.78
C ALA A 287 -4.91 -4.57 1.67
N LEU A 288 -5.38 -3.48 1.05
CA LEU A 288 -5.96 -2.34 1.78
C LEU A 288 -7.23 -2.71 2.54
N PHE A 289 -8.06 -3.61 1.98
CA PHE A 289 -9.23 -4.18 2.66
C PHE A 289 -8.81 -4.90 3.95
N SER A 290 -7.77 -5.72 3.86
CA SER A 290 -7.25 -6.43 5.02
C SER A 290 -6.61 -5.51 6.05
N VAL A 291 -5.91 -4.45 5.62
CA VAL A 291 -5.36 -3.43 6.51
C VAL A 291 -6.47 -2.66 7.22
N ALA A 292 -7.57 -2.36 6.54
CA ALA A 292 -8.72 -1.70 7.14
C ALA A 292 -9.35 -2.56 8.26
N ASP A 293 -9.54 -3.87 8.02
CA ASP A 293 -10.05 -4.79 9.03
C ASP A 293 -9.11 -4.89 10.24
N PHE A 294 -7.80 -5.04 10.01
CA PHE A 294 -6.80 -5.01 11.09
C PHE A 294 -6.88 -3.71 11.91
N ALA A 295 -6.88 -2.56 11.25
CA ALA A 295 -6.88 -1.27 11.93
C ALA A 295 -8.17 -0.99 12.69
N TRP A 296 -9.26 -1.62 12.29
CA TRP A 296 -10.55 -1.55 12.98
C TRP A 296 -10.65 -2.50 14.18
N ASN A 297 -10.12 -3.72 14.04
CA ASN A 297 -10.28 -4.79 15.02
C ASN A 297 -9.00 -5.64 15.20
N MET A 298 -7.92 -5.03 15.68
CA MET A 298 -6.60 -5.66 15.82
C MET A 298 -6.61 -7.00 16.55
N LYS A 299 -7.46 -7.15 17.61
CA LYS A 299 -7.44 -8.35 18.46
C LYS A 299 -8.07 -9.57 17.81
N ASP A 300 -9.09 -9.35 16.99
CA ASP A 300 -9.84 -10.42 16.33
C ASP A 300 -9.53 -10.50 14.82
N PHE A 301 -8.46 -9.84 14.39
CA PHE A 301 -8.01 -9.87 13.01
C PHE A 301 -7.57 -11.27 12.61
N ASP A 302 -8.20 -11.81 11.57
CA ASP A 302 -7.82 -13.07 10.93
C ASP A 302 -7.39 -12.81 9.49
N SER A 303 -6.09 -12.83 9.28
CA SER A 303 -5.45 -12.57 7.98
C SER A 303 -6.01 -13.43 6.84
N LYS A 304 -6.29 -14.73 7.09
CA LYS A 304 -6.78 -15.66 6.06
C LYS A 304 -8.25 -15.40 5.73
N ARG A 305 -9.07 -15.22 6.76
CA ARG A 305 -10.49 -14.89 6.58
C ARG A 305 -10.63 -13.58 5.79
N THR A 306 -10.02 -12.52 6.27
CA THR A 306 -10.14 -11.19 5.67
C THR A 306 -9.63 -11.15 4.24
N TRP A 307 -8.55 -11.87 3.94
CA TRP A 307 -8.03 -11.99 2.58
C TRP A 307 -9.03 -12.71 1.64
N ASN A 308 -9.68 -13.77 2.09
CA ASN A 308 -10.75 -14.43 1.32
C ASN A 308 -11.97 -13.51 1.13
N ASP A 309 -12.38 -12.82 2.19
CA ASP A 309 -13.53 -11.90 2.16
C ASP A 309 -13.28 -10.75 1.18
N ALA A 310 -12.04 -10.25 1.09
CA ALA A 310 -11.67 -9.21 0.13
C ALA A 310 -12.01 -9.59 -1.32
N PHE A 311 -11.75 -10.84 -1.74
CA PHE A 311 -12.07 -11.26 -3.10
C PHE A 311 -13.57 -11.45 -3.32
N LEU A 312 -14.31 -11.89 -2.31
CA LEU A 312 -15.77 -12.02 -2.38
C LEU A 312 -16.45 -10.65 -2.50
N GLU A 313 -15.97 -9.67 -1.74
CA GLU A 313 -16.57 -8.34 -1.70
C GLU A 313 -16.16 -7.44 -2.87
N LEU A 314 -14.88 -7.45 -3.23
CA LEU A 314 -14.37 -6.56 -4.26
C LEU A 314 -14.62 -7.08 -5.69
N TYR A 315 -14.66 -8.40 -5.88
CA TYR A 315 -14.77 -9.01 -7.20
C TYR A 315 -15.92 -10.03 -7.30
N PRO A 316 -17.17 -9.63 -6.99
CA PRO A 316 -18.30 -10.57 -6.89
C PRO A 316 -18.60 -11.33 -8.19
N SER A 317 -18.15 -10.81 -9.34
CA SER A 317 -18.32 -11.47 -10.65
C SER A 317 -17.30 -12.58 -10.93
N CYS A 318 -16.16 -12.59 -10.21
CA CYS A 318 -15.07 -13.55 -10.43
C CYS A 318 -14.19 -13.83 -9.20
N PRO A 319 -14.74 -14.00 -7.98
CA PRO A 319 -13.95 -14.04 -6.74
C PRO A 319 -12.95 -15.20 -6.72
N ALA A 320 -13.35 -16.40 -7.12
CA ALA A 320 -12.49 -17.57 -7.15
C ALA A 320 -11.34 -17.43 -8.17
N ALA A 321 -11.61 -16.79 -9.32
CA ALA A 321 -10.60 -16.55 -10.32
C ALA A 321 -9.57 -15.51 -9.86
N MET A 322 -10.02 -14.42 -9.24
CA MET A 322 -9.12 -13.42 -8.63
C MET A 322 -8.27 -14.03 -7.52
N ARG A 323 -8.86 -14.88 -6.68
CA ARG A 323 -8.12 -15.56 -5.63
C ARG A 323 -7.07 -16.52 -6.18
N CYS A 324 -7.38 -17.32 -7.20
CA CYS A 324 -6.40 -18.19 -7.87
C CYS A 324 -5.25 -17.37 -8.46
N PHE A 325 -5.56 -16.25 -9.11
CA PHE A 325 -4.55 -15.33 -9.62
C PHE A 325 -3.67 -14.75 -8.49
N ALA A 326 -4.28 -14.37 -7.37
CA ALA A 326 -3.58 -13.82 -6.21
C ALA A 326 -2.66 -14.83 -5.53
N ASP A 327 -3.03 -16.11 -5.48
CA ASP A 327 -2.20 -17.19 -4.92
C ASP A 327 -0.83 -17.27 -5.62
N HIS A 328 -0.77 -16.96 -6.93
CA HIS A 328 0.49 -16.97 -7.72
C HIS A 328 1.16 -15.60 -7.85
N ASN A 329 0.62 -14.59 -7.17
CA ASN A 329 1.14 -13.22 -7.12
C ASN A 329 1.17 -12.71 -5.66
N SER A 330 1.58 -13.56 -4.70
CA SER A 330 1.49 -13.29 -3.28
C SER A 330 2.78 -12.78 -2.63
N ASP A 331 3.90 -12.80 -3.34
CA ASP A 331 5.22 -12.51 -2.77
C ASP A 331 6.15 -11.77 -3.74
N ALA A 332 7.23 -11.19 -3.21
CA ALA A 332 8.26 -10.48 -3.96
C ALA A 332 9.38 -11.40 -4.51
N ALA A 333 9.32 -12.72 -4.27
CA ALA A 333 10.38 -13.64 -4.69
C ALA A 333 10.58 -13.61 -6.22
N GLY A 334 11.82 -13.67 -6.66
CA GLY A 334 12.19 -13.56 -8.07
C GLY A 334 12.20 -12.15 -8.63
N GLY A 335 11.74 -11.16 -7.88
CA GLY A 335 11.88 -9.75 -8.26
C GLY A 335 13.34 -9.27 -8.19
N PRO A 336 13.68 -8.18 -8.89
CA PRO A 336 15.07 -7.75 -9.08
C PRO A 336 15.84 -7.47 -7.80
N ARG A 337 15.17 -7.05 -6.73
CA ARG A 337 15.79 -6.69 -5.44
C ARG A 337 15.40 -7.63 -4.29
N SER A 338 14.78 -8.77 -4.60
CA SER A 338 14.24 -9.72 -3.62
C SER A 338 15.27 -10.30 -2.64
N LYS A 339 16.56 -10.18 -2.92
CA LYS A 339 17.67 -10.68 -2.05
C LYS A 339 18.23 -9.61 -1.13
N GLU A 340 17.80 -8.36 -1.23
CA GLU A 340 18.31 -7.29 -0.37
C GLU A 340 17.80 -7.46 1.06
N GLY A 341 18.69 -7.26 2.05
CA GLY A 341 18.40 -7.56 3.47
C GLY A 341 17.22 -6.77 4.05
N TRP A 342 16.98 -5.54 3.58
CA TRP A 342 15.86 -4.71 3.99
C TRP A 342 14.48 -5.22 3.51
N LEU A 343 14.47 -6.20 2.58
CA LEU A 343 13.29 -6.94 2.13
C LEU A 343 13.10 -8.27 2.87
N ALA A 344 13.90 -8.55 3.90
CA ALA A 344 13.86 -9.86 4.58
C ALA A 344 12.47 -10.18 5.17
N GLY A 345 11.71 -9.18 5.62
CA GLY A 345 10.32 -9.35 6.04
C GLY A 345 9.40 -9.82 4.90
N TRP A 346 9.60 -9.33 3.71
CA TRP A 346 8.82 -9.66 2.52
C TRP A 346 9.07 -11.07 1.97
N ASN A 347 10.25 -11.62 2.19
CA ASN A 347 10.55 -13.00 1.82
C ASN A 347 9.84 -14.03 2.69
N ARG A 348 9.23 -13.61 3.80
CA ARG A 348 8.37 -14.43 4.66
C ARG A 348 6.91 -14.40 4.25
N LEU A 349 6.51 -13.48 3.37
CA LEU A 349 5.15 -13.45 2.86
C LEU A 349 4.81 -14.83 2.32
N GLU A 350 3.60 -15.30 2.64
CA GLU A 350 3.18 -16.64 2.28
C GLU A 350 3.53 -16.93 0.84
N SER A 351 4.23 -18.03 0.70
CA SER A 351 4.49 -18.58 -0.61
C SER A 351 3.16 -18.83 -1.30
N GLU A 352 3.20 -18.64 -2.58
CA GLU A 352 2.33 -19.23 -3.53
C GLU A 352 1.63 -20.47 -2.99
N ASN A 353 0.31 -20.44 -2.91
CA ASN A 353 -0.48 -21.57 -2.49
C ASN A 353 -0.68 -22.49 -3.69
N PHE A 354 0.25 -23.38 -3.90
CA PHE A 354 0.11 -24.45 -4.87
C PHE A 354 -1.01 -25.39 -4.41
N ALA A 355 -1.96 -25.70 -5.30
CA ALA A 355 -3.17 -26.42 -4.95
C ALA A 355 -2.97 -27.50 -3.88
N ALA A 356 -3.91 -27.64 -3.00
CA ALA A 356 -3.85 -28.48 -1.79
C ALA A 356 -3.34 -29.92 -1.99
N ASN A 357 -3.23 -30.39 -3.22
CA ASN A 357 -2.89 -31.75 -3.61
C ASN A 357 -1.48 -31.89 -4.23
N GLY A 358 -0.75 -30.79 -4.47
CA GLY A 358 0.56 -30.81 -5.14
C GLY A 358 0.52 -31.31 -6.59
N ASP A 359 -0.64 -31.44 -7.21
CA ASP A 359 -0.81 -31.90 -8.59
C ASP A 359 -0.67 -30.75 -9.57
N LEU A 360 0.44 -30.72 -10.28
CA LEU A 360 0.73 -29.68 -11.29
C LEU A 360 -0.32 -29.64 -12.41
N GLY A 361 -0.91 -30.77 -12.78
CA GLY A 361 -1.92 -30.83 -13.85
C GLY A 361 -3.20 -30.13 -13.44
N LEU A 362 -3.71 -30.43 -12.26
CA LEU A 362 -4.88 -29.79 -11.68
C LEU A 362 -4.64 -28.28 -11.45
N GLU A 363 -3.46 -27.93 -10.95
CA GLU A 363 -3.08 -26.52 -10.77
C GLU A 363 -3.08 -25.74 -12.06
N CYS A 364 -2.40 -26.24 -13.09
CA CYS A 364 -2.38 -25.59 -14.43
C CYS A 364 -3.80 -25.49 -15.02
N GLU A 365 -4.67 -26.47 -14.79
CA GLU A 365 -6.05 -26.41 -15.25
C GLU A 365 -6.83 -25.31 -14.52
N ALA A 366 -6.71 -25.22 -13.19
CA ALA A 366 -7.32 -24.19 -12.35
C ALA A 366 -6.86 -22.79 -12.77
N ILE A 367 -5.55 -22.58 -12.93
CA ILE A 367 -4.96 -21.32 -13.39
C ILE A 367 -5.55 -20.92 -14.75
N ARG A 368 -5.57 -21.81 -15.72
CA ARG A 368 -6.10 -21.53 -17.06
C ARG A 368 -7.58 -21.19 -17.03
N GLY A 369 -8.35 -21.89 -16.19
CA GLY A 369 -9.76 -21.57 -15.94
C GLY A 369 -9.94 -20.19 -15.36
N ALA A 370 -9.15 -19.84 -14.35
CA ALA A 370 -9.15 -18.54 -13.71
C ALA A 370 -8.75 -17.42 -14.69
N CYS A 371 -7.63 -17.58 -15.43
CA CYS A 371 -7.17 -16.57 -16.38
C CYS A 371 -8.21 -16.31 -17.50
N ARG A 372 -8.86 -17.34 -18.03
CA ARG A 372 -9.98 -17.17 -18.97
C ARG A 372 -11.12 -16.38 -18.33
N LYS A 373 -11.56 -16.78 -17.14
CA LYS A 373 -12.65 -16.08 -16.43
C LYS A 373 -12.32 -14.60 -16.21
N LEU A 374 -11.09 -14.27 -15.82
CA LEU A 374 -10.64 -12.87 -15.64
C LEU A 374 -10.64 -12.11 -16.97
N THR A 375 -10.13 -12.72 -18.04
CA THR A 375 -10.08 -12.13 -19.38
C THR A 375 -11.48 -11.84 -19.94
N ASP A 376 -12.44 -12.72 -19.67
CA ASP A 376 -13.82 -12.59 -20.17
C ASP A 376 -14.64 -11.60 -19.29
N THR A 377 -14.27 -11.41 -18.01
CA THR A 377 -15.11 -10.67 -17.06
C THR A 377 -14.60 -9.25 -16.79
N LEU A 378 -13.31 -9.09 -16.46
CA LEU A 378 -12.77 -7.83 -15.98
C LEU A 378 -12.77 -6.68 -16.97
N PRO A 379 -12.57 -6.87 -18.29
CA PRO A 379 -12.65 -5.76 -19.23
C PRO A 379 -13.94 -4.97 -19.17
N THR A 380 -15.04 -5.61 -18.76
CA THR A 380 -16.37 -4.97 -18.63
C THR A 380 -16.71 -4.66 -17.17
N ALA A 381 -16.43 -5.57 -16.24
CA ALA A 381 -16.83 -5.44 -14.85
C ALA A 381 -15.93 -4.47 -14.07
N ASP A 382 -14.63 -4.46 -14.35
CA ASP A 382 -13.64 -3.57 -13.74
C ASP A 382 -12.49 -3.28 -14.73
N PRO A 383 -12.72 -2.37 -15.70
CA PRO A 383 -11.72 -2.03 -16.70
C PRO A 383 -10.46 -1.39 -16.12
N ALA A 384 -10.56 -0.72 -14.97
CA ALA A 384 -9.41 -0.10 -14.30
C ALA A 384 -8.46 -1.18 -13.77
N LEU A 385 -8.96 -2.15 -12.99
CA LEU A 385 -8.20 -3.30 -12.53
C LEU A 385 -7.64 -4.10 -13.72
N TRP A 386 -8.46 -4.36 -14.75
CA TRP A 386 -8.01 -5.10 -15.92
C TRP A 386 -6.81 -4.43 -16.60
N SER A 387 -6.85 -3.11 -16.74
CA SER A 387 -5.73 -2.35 -17.31
C SER A 387 -4.43 -2.53 -16.53
N GLU A 388 -4.51 -2.69 -15.21
CA GLU A 388 -3.37 -2.89 -14.32
C GLU A 388 -2.79 -4.31 -14.39
N ILE A 389 -3.65 -5.36 -14.38
CA ILE A 389 -3.19 -6.75 -14.16
C ILE A 389 -3.13 -7.63 -15.40
N ARG A 390 -3.69 -7.23 -16.53
CA ARG A 390 -3.83 -8.07 -17.75
C ARG A 390 -2.55 -8.76 -18.21
N ASN A 391 -1.40 -8.11 -18.03
CA ASN A 391 -0.11 -8.68 -18.44
C ASN A 391 0.35 -9.81 -17.51
N TRP A 392 0.07 -9.69 -16.20
CA TRP A 392 0.33 -10.77 -15.23
C TRP A 392 -0.64 -11.94 -15.42
N VAL A 393 -1.91 -11.67 -15.77
CA VAL A 393 -2.88 -12.70 -16.14
C VAL A 393 -2.40 -13.48 -17.37
N ALA A 394 -1.97 -12.77 -18.42
CA ALA A 394 -1.43 -13.40 -19.61
C ALA A 394 -0.13 -14.18 -19.35
N MET A 395 0.75 -13.67 -18.50
CA MET A 395 1.98 -14.33 -18.06
C MET A 395 1.68 -15.64 -17.34
N LEU A 396 0.75 -15.62 -16.40
CA LEU A 396 0.35 -16.78 -15.61
C LEU A 396 -0.34 -17.85 -16.48
N ASP A 397 -1.20 -17.44 -17.44
CA ASP A 397 -1.83 -18.37 -18.37
C ASP A 397 -0.79 -19.06 -19.27
N ALA A 398 0.18 -18.29 -19.81
CA ALA A 398 1.27 -18.86 -20.62
C ALA A 398 2.14 -19.84 -19.81
N GLN A 399 2.40 -19.53 -18.55
CA GLN A 399 3.12 -20.39 -17.60
C GLN A 399 2.38 -21.71 -17.35
N ALA A 400 1.06 -21.66 -17.14
CA ALA A 400 0.24 -22.87 -16.98
C ALA A 400 0.16 -23.68 -18.29
N GLN A 401 0.19 -23.04 -19.46
CA GLN A 401 0.33 -23.75 -20.76
C GLN A 401 1.64 -24.51 -20.88
N GLU A 402 2.76 -23.93 -20.44
CA GLU A 402 4.06 -24.62 -20.37
C GLU A 402 3.94 -25.89 -19.50
N GLY A 403 3.35 -25.79 -18.31
CA GLY A 403 3.15 -26.91 -17.40
C GLY A 403 2.32 -28.04 -18.02
N GLN A 404 1.18 -27.70 -18.61
CA GLN A 404 0.32 -28.69 -19.30
C GLN A 404 1.02 -29.38 -20.48
N ALA A 405 1.78 -28.62 -21.27
CA ALA A 405 2.52 -29.17 -22.40
C ALA A 405 3.65 -30.10 -21.94
N ALA A 406 4.37 -29.75 -20.87
CA ALA A 406 5.39 -30.59 -20.28
C ALA A 406 4.81 -31.94 -19.79
N LEU A 407 3.68 -31.90 -19.06
CA LEU A 407 3.00 -33.11 -18.58
C LEU A 407 2.53 -34.04 -19.72
N ARG A 408 2.08 -33.45 -20.84
CA ARG A 408 1.69 -34.22 -22.05
C ARG A 408 2.87 -34.64 -22.93
N LYS A 409 4.09 -34.26 -22.59
CA LYS A 409 5.32 -34.47 -23.38
C LYS A 409 5.22 -33.82 -24.76
N ASP A 410 4.46 -32.75 -24.90
CA ASP A 410 4.26 -32.00 -26.16
C ASP A 410 5.31 -30.85 -26.23
N LYS A 411 6.45 -31.18 -26.86
CA LYS A 411 7.57 -30.25 -26.97
C LYS A 411 7.21 -29.00 -27.79
N ALA A 412 6.42 -29.13 -28.83
CA ALA A 412 6.06 -28.02 -29.71
C ALA A 412 5.18 -27.00 -28.96
N SER A 413 4.15 -27.46 -28.23
CA SER A 413 3.30 -26.62 -27.43
C SER A 413 4.08 -26.01 -26.23
N TYR A 414 5.02 -26.75 -25.62
CA TYR A 414 5.87 -26.23 -24.56
C TYR A 414 6.74 -25.06 -25.07
N ASP A 415 7.42 -25.23 -26.22
CA ASP A 415 8.28 -24.19 -26.76
C ASP A 415 7.46 -22.95 -27.21
N ALA A 416 6.26 -23.15 -27.73
CA ALA A 416 5.36 -22.07 -28.13
C ALA A 416 4.91 -21.25 -26.86
N ALA A 417 4.50 -21.92 -25.80
CA ALA A 417 4.10 -21.26 -24.55
C ALA A 417 5.26 -20.51 -23.90
N LYS A 418 6.45 -21.12 -23.89
CA LYS A 418 7.68 -20.48 -23.38
C LYS A 418 8.06 -19.24 -24.20
N LYS A 419 7.91 -19.28 -25.52
CA LYS A 419 8.14 -18.14 -26.39
C LYS A 419 7.13 -17.03 -26.12
N LEU A 420 5.83 -17.35 -26.00
CA LEU A 420 4.79 -16.39 -25.65
C LEU A 420 5.10 -15.68 -24.32
N ARG A 421 5.51 -16.45 -23.30
CA ARG A 421 5.91 -15.90 -21.99
C ARG A 421 7.09 -14.93 -22.12
N ALA A 422 8.10 -15.27 -22.90
CA ALA A 422 9.24 -14.39 -23.16
C ALA A 422 8.83 -13.09 -23.86
N GLU A 423 7.92 -13.16 -24.83
CA GLU A 423 7.39 -11.98 -25.54
C GLU A 423 6.59 -11.05 -24.60
N ILE A 424 5.77 -11.61 -23.70
CA ILE A 424 5.05 -10.84 -22.69
C ILE A 424 6.04 -10.16 -21.75
N PHE A 425 7.06 -10.90 -21.29
CA PHE A 425 8.10 -10.40 -20.39
C PHE A 425 8.84 -9.20 -20.99
N GLU A 426 9.36 -9.31 -22.22
CA GLU A 426 10.13 -8.23 -22.86
C GLU A 426 9.26 -7.00 -23.13
N ARG A 427 8.04 -7.18 -23.62
CA ARG A 427 7.11 -6.06 -23.83
C ARG A 427 6.81 -5.31 -22.53
N GLN A 428 6.64 -6.01 -21.41
CA GLN A 428 6.36 -5.38 -20.12
C GLN A 428 7.61 -4.71 -19.55
N LYS A 429 8.78 -5.29 -19.74
CA LYS A 429 10.06 -4.70 -19.37
C LYS A 429 10.29 -3.37 -20.10
N ASP A 430 10.05 -3.33 -21.43
CA ASP A 430 10.15 -2.11 -22.21
C ASP A 430 9.21 -1.03 -21.68
N TYR A 431 7.97 -1.41 -21.36
CA TYR A 431 7.00 -0.49 -20.77
C TYR A 431 7.49 0.08 -19.42
N PHE A 432 7.91 -0.75 -18.47
CA PHE A 432 8.44 -0.27 -17.19
C PHE A 432 9.69 0.58 -17.36
N THR A 433 10.60 0.19 -18.25
CA THR A 433 11.82 0.95 -18.54
C THR A 433 11.50 2.34 -19.11
N SER A 434 10.45 2.46 -19.92
CA SER A 434 10.01 3.75 -20.47
C SER A 434 9.45 4.71 -19.42
N LEU A 435 8.91 4.18 -18.31
CA LEU A 435 8.32 4.96 -17.23
C LEU A 435 9.28 5.22 -16.07
N ALA A 436 10.34 4.43 -15.95
CA ALA A 436 11.26 4.50 -14.82
C ALA A 436 12.19 5.72 -14.90
N PRO A 437 12.54 6.34 -13.78
CA PRO A 437 13.59 7.33 -13.73
C PRO A 437 14.95 6.70 -14.12
N GLU A 438 15.88 7.50 -14.61
CA GLU A 438 17.17 7.03 -15.15
C GLU A 438 17.94 6.11 -14.18
N TRP A 439 17.92 6.45 -12.88
CA TRP A 439 18.64 5.67 -11.87
C TRP A 439 18.05 4.27 -11.65
N ASP A 440 16.77 4.06 -12.00
CA ASP A 440 16.03 2.80 -11.77
C ASP A 440 15.84 1.96 -13.03
N LYS A 441 16.07 2.51 -14.22
CA LYS A 441 15.90 1.78 -15.51
C LYS A 441 16.61 0.44 -15.55
N LYS A 442 17.82 0.36 -14.95
CA LYS A 442 18.60 -0.89 -14.88
C LYS A 442 17.94 -2.01 -14.06
N ASN A 443 17.00 -1.64 -13.16
CA ASN A 443 16.29 -2.58 -12.30
C ASN A 443 14.94 -3.01 -12.90
N CYS A 444 14.52 -2.44 -14.04
CA CYS A 444 13.28 -2.79 -14.68
C CYS A 444 13.36 -4.19 -15.29
N THR A 445 12.34 -4.99 -15.03
CA THR A 445 12.16 -6.33 -15.61
C THR A 445 10.71 -6.49 -16.08
N GLY A 446 10.44 -7.55 -16.86
CA GLY A 446 9.08 -7.89 -17.27
C GLY A 446 8.23 -8.44 -16.12
N ALA A 447 6.95 -8.67 -16.38
CA ALA A 447 6.02 -9.27 -15.43
C ALA A 447 6.48 -10.68 -15.01
N ILE A 448 6.37 -10.98 -13.71
CA ILE A 448 6.79 -12.25 -13.11
C ILE A 448 5.65 -12.78 -12.24
N THR A 449 5.34 -14.06 -12.39
CA THR A 449 4.29 -14.79 -11.62
C THR A 449 4.81 -16.15 -11.18
N GLY A 450 4.18 -16.79 -10.21
CA GLY A 450 4.36 -18.20 -9.86
C GLY A 450 5.81 -18.65 -9.65
N THR A 451 6.64 -17.85 -8.98
CA THR A 451 8.10 -18.06 -8.96
C THR A 451 8.57 -19.08 -7.95
N ARG A 452 7.82 -19.30 -6.86
CA ARG A 452 8.28 -20.14 -5.74
C ARG A 452 7.93 -21.60 -5.88
N LEU A 453 6.74 -21.92 -6.35
CA LEU A 453 6.25 -23.29 -6.46
C LEU A 453 5.91 -23.67 -7.91
N LEU A 454 5.14 -22.86 -8.63
CA LEU A 454 4.66 -23.21 -9.97
C LEU A 454 5.80 -23.36 -10.96
N GLN A 455 6.69 -22.39 -11.10
CA GLN A 455 7.77 -22.46 -12.09
C GLN A 455 8.75 -23.61 -11.81
N PRO A 456 9.23 -23.84 -10.57
CA PRO A 456 10.05 -25.00 -10.25
C PRO A 456 9.37 -26.34 -10.58
N ALA A 457 8.06 -26.46 -10.34
CA ALA A 457 7.33 -27.69 -10.67
C ALA A 457 7.23 -27.90 -12.20
N ILE A 458 6.99 -26.82 -12.97
CA ILE A 458 6.98 -26.85 -14.45
C ILE A 458 8.35 -27.24 -14.98
N ASP A 459 9.42 -26.66 -14.45
CA ASP A 459 10.79 -26.94 -14.87
C ASP A 459 11.17 -28.40 -14.59
N ALA A 460 10.76 -28.94 -13.45
CA ALA A 460 10.97 -30.36 -13.11
C ALA A 460 10.19 -31.28 -14.07
N ALA A 461 8.92 -30.97 -14.36
CA ALA A 461 8.11 -31.73 -15.30
C ALA A 461 8.70 -31.69 -16.73
N ALA A 462 9.16 -30.52 -17.19
CA ALA A 462 9.81 -30.36 -18.49
C ALA A 462 11.14 -31.14 -18.58
N ALA A 463 11.95 -31.08 -17.53
CA ALA A 463 13.18 -31.86 -17.45
C ALA A 463 12.92 -33.37 -17.57
N ALA A 464 11.91 -33.88 -16.86
CA ALA A 464 11.49 -35.28 -16.96
C ALA A 464 10.89 -35.66 -18.31
N ALA A 465 10.16 -34.75 -18.94
CA ALA A 465 9.48 -34.99 -20.23
C ALA A 465 10.44 -34.99 -21.43
N PHE A 466 11.46 -34.13 -21.41
CA PHE A 466 12.31 -33.80 -22.55
C PHE A 466 13.78 -34.12 -22.31
N ALA A 467 14.10 -34.88 -21.22
CA ALA A 467 15.44 -35.43 -21.03
C ALA A 467 15.84 -36.26 -22.28
N LYS A 468 17.05 -36.00 -22.81
CA LYS A 468 17.60 -36.72 -23.94
C LYS A 468 18.10 -38.12 -23.54
#